data_b605ec40c54371711e9b148b5727d5bc
#
_entry.id   b605ec40c54371711e9b148b5727d5bc
#
_cell.length_a   1.000
_cell.length_b   1.000
_cell.length_c   1.000
_cell.angle_alpha   90.00
_cell.angle_beta   90.00
_cell.angle_gamma   90.00
#
_symmetry.space_group_name_H-M   'P 1'
#
loop_
_entity.id
_entity.type
_entity.pdbx_description
1 polymer ?
#
loop_
_entity_poly.entity_id
_entity_poly.type
_entity_poly.pdbx_seq_one_letter_code
_entity_poly.pdbx_strand_id
1 'polypeptide(L)'
;MSDRNEKLVFWRCFVALITTSFAFITRAFLVNIPDLWPTEFGLDKVQGQELFGAGIWPFAISIILFSLIIDRVGYRAAMLFSFVCYAVYAALALQAYGVVNAEGLAGAELDAARADAFGYLYWGSVVLGLGNGTVEAFINPVVATMFSREKTKWLNILHAGWPGGLVLGGILTILLGARAAEDWRVLVWVIALPAVVYLLMLLFVRFPVNERVAAGASYREMLAEFGVVGAAIAGFLIVKQLGLVFGWSDAVVYGVLAALVIAYGAYCRSPGRPLMIVLCLVMMPLATTELGTDAAITGIMEEPLKDAGYNPLWVLIYTSAIMCVLRFFAGPIVARLTPLGLLATCAALAALGLFALSKTETMFWIFAAATLYGVGKTFFWPTTLGVVSEQFPKGGALTLNAIAGIGMLTVGIIGGPLIGEMQENVARNALEQEVPGVYATVSKTDAYFLGSYTAVDADKVAALPAERAARVSEVVKEGKQDALARVTVFPLFMLACYVGMILYFRGRGGYRPVDLHGQEHAEAEHAATEA
;
A
#
# COMPACT_ATOMS: atom_id res chain seq x y z
N MET A 1 26.16 8.23 16.20
CA MET A 1 26.84 7.90 14.90
C MET A 1 27.37 9.20 14.33
N SER A 2 28.40 9.20 13.43
CA SER A 2 28.78 10.42 12.70
C SER A 2 27.74 10.70 11.61
N ASP A 3 27.52 11.99 11.27
CA ASP A 3 26.58 12.44 10.22
C ASP A 3 26.79 11.70 8.87
N ARG A 4 28.03 11.42 8.53
CA ARG A 4 28.38 10.64 7.33
C ARG A 4 27.87 9.20 7.39
N ASN A 5 27.92 8.56 8.57
CA ASN A 5 27.44 7.19 8.75
C ASN A 5 25.92 7.12 8.72
N GLU A 6 25.24 8.12 9.29
CA GLU A 6 23.77 8.21 9.26
C GLU A 6 23.25 8.33 7.84
N LYS A 7 23.81 9.23 7.04
CA LYS A 7 23.47 9.36 5.61
C LYS A 7 23.75 8.08 4.82
N LEU A 8 24.83 7.37 5.13
CA LEU A 8 25.14 6.11 4.47
C LEU A 8 24.10 5.01 4.81
N VAL A 9 23.70 4.89 6.09
CA VAL A 9 22.64 3.95 6.50
C VAL A 9 21.31 4.32 5.87
N PHE A 10 20.99 5.62 5.79
CA PHE A 10 19.80 6.12 5.12
C PHE A 10 19.71 5.65 3.66
N TRP A 11 20.76 5.87 2.86
CA TRP A 11 20.74 5.46 1.44
C TRP A 11 20.67 3.95 1.26
N ARG A 12 21.18 3.18 2.21
CA ARG A 12 21.03 1.72 2.22
C ARG A 12 19.58 1.30 2.52
N CYS A 13 18.91 1.97 3.46
CA CYS A 13 17.47 1.78 3.69
C CYS A 13 16.63 2.20 2.47
N PHE A 14 17.04 3.26 1.77
CA PHE A 14 16.41 3.70 0.53
C PHE A 14 16.49 2.61 -0.57
N VAL A 15 17.65 1.96 -0.74
CA VAL A 15 17.80 0.85 -1.69
C VAL A 15 16.97 -0.36 -1.27
N ALA A 16 16.83 -0.64 0.03
CA ALA A 16 15.96 -1.70 0.52
C ALA A 16 14.49 -1.43 0.14
N LEU A 17 14.03 -0.18 0.23
CA LEU A 17 12.68 0.20 -0.20
C LEU A 17 12.49 0.09 -1.72
N ILE A 18 13.49 0.43 -2.53
CA ILE A 18 13.47 0.17 -3.97
C ILE A 18 13.26 -1.31 -4.26
N THR A 19 13.89 -2.21 -3.50
CA THR A 19 13.75 -3.66 -3.67
C THR A 19 12.31 -4.12 -3.46
N THR A 20 11.58 -3.56 -2.48
CA THR A 20 10.17 -3.90 -2.25
C THR A 20 9.28 -3.44 -3.41
N SER A 21 9.53 -2.25 -3.95
CA SER A 21 8.77 -1.75 -5.10
C SER A 21 9.10 -2.47 -6.41
N PHE A 22 10.33 -2.96 -6.59
CA PHE A 22 10.66 -3.89 -7.69
C PHE A 22 9.84 -5.17 -7.58
N ALA A 23 9.77 -5.78 -6.40
CA ALA A 23 8.96 -6.98 -6.18
C ALA A 23 7.48 -6.73 -6.50
N PHE A 24 6.95 -5.55 -6.16
CA PHE A 24 5.58 -5.17 -6.44
C PHE A 24 5.32 -5.03 -7.95
N ILE A 25 6.08 -4.17 -8.65
CA ILE A 25 5.84 -3.87 -10.08
C ILE A 25 6.11 -5.07 -10.97
N THR A 26 7.14 -5.86 -10.67
CA THR A 26 7.51 -7.04 -11.45
C THR A 26 6.43 -8.12 -11.36
N ARG A 27 5.82 -8.31 -10.19
CA ARG A 27 4.69 -9.22 -10.00
C ARG A 27 3.42 -8.70 -10.66
N ALA A 28 3.17 -7.38 -10.60
CA ALA A 28 2.07 -6.78 -11.34
C ALA A 28 2.21 -7.02 -12.85
N PHE A 29 3.43 -6.97 -13.37
CA PHE A 29 3.70 -7.30 -14.77
C PHE A 29 3.50 -8.79 -15.06
N LEU A 30 4.05 -9.67 -14.22
CA LEU A 30 3.92 -11.13 -14.36
C LEU A 30 2.46 -11.57 -14.51
N VAL A 31 1.57 -11.09 -13.62
CA VAL A 31 0.14 -11.48 -13.66
C VAL A 31 -0.63 -10.90 -14.84
N ASN A 32 -0.04 -9.95 -15.57
CA ASN A 32 -0.62 -9.35 -16.77
C ASN A 32 0.08 -9.76 -18.08
N ILE A 33 0.99 -10.77 -18.05
CA ILE A 33 1.54 -11.34 -19.29
C ILE A 33 0.40 -11.98 -20.08
N PRO A 34 0.19 -11.57 -21.36
CA PRO A 34 -0.87 -12.16 -22.17
C PRO A 34 -0.71 -13.67 -22.30
N ASP A 35 -1.82 -14.37 -22.22
CA ASP A 35 -1.94 -15.82 -22.45
C ASP A 35 -1.11 -16.75 -21.52
N LEU A 36 -0.29 -16.21 -20.61
CA LEU A 36 0.54 -17.02 -19.69
C LEU A 36 -0.31 -17.96 -18.84
N TRP A 37 -1.37 -17.44 -18.21
CA TRP A 37 -2.17 -18.19 -17.25
C TRP A 37 -3.01 -19.30 -17.92
N PRO A 38 -3.73 -19.05 -19.04
CA PRO A 38 -4.47 -20.11 -19.73
C PRO A 38 -3.55 -21.16 -20.37
N THR A 39 -2.46 -20.74 -20.99
CA THR A 39 -1.61 -21.66 -21.74
C THR A 39 -0.71 -22.50 -20.85
N GLU A 40 0.02 -21.89 -19.95
CA GLU A 40 1.02 -22.56 -19.12
C GLU A 40 0.40 -23.18 -17.86
N PHE A 41 -0.50 -22.44 -17.18
CA PHE A 41 -1.08 -22.86 -15.91
C PHE A 41 -2.51 -23.39 -16.00
N GLY A 42 -3.22 -23.22 -17.12
CA GLY A 42 -4.62 -23.61 -17.25
C GLY A 42 -5.59 -22.78 -16.39
N LEU A 43 -5.18 -21.57 -15.99
CA LEU A 43 -5.94 -20.67 -15.11
C LEU A 43 -6.59 -19.55 -15.90
N ASP A 44 -7.72 -19.05 -15.40
CA ASP A 44 -8.30 -17.82 -15.90
C ASP A 44 -7.57 -16.57 -15.35
N LYS A 45 -7.89 -15.41 -15.92
CA LYS A 45 -7.25 -14.15 -15.53
C LYS A 45 -7.53 -13.77 -14.06
N VAL A 46 -8.68 -14.15 -13.51
CA VAL A 46 -9.08 -13.85 -12.12
C VAL A 46 -8.20 -14.65 -11.17
N GLN A 47 -8.04 -15.94 -11.42
CA GLN A 47 -7.15 -16.83 -10.65
C GLN A 47 -5.69 -16.35 -10.73
N GLY A 48 -5.23 -15.87 -11.89
CA GLY A 48 -3.92 -15.24 -12.03
C GLY A 48 -3.77 -14.00 -11.14
N GLN A 49 -4.81 -13.18 -10.96
CA GLN A 49 -4.78 -12.02 -10.06
C GLN A 49 -4.73 -12.41 -8.58
N GLU A 50 -5.19 -13.60 -8.19
CA GLU A 50 -5.02 -14.10 -6.82
C GLU A 50 -3.54 -14.17 -6.41
N LEU A 51 -2.64 -14.52 -7.34
CA LEU A 51 -1.20 -14.53 -7.08
C LEU A 51 -0.67 -13.15 -6.72
N PHE A 52 -1.20 -12.11 -7.35
CA PHE A 52 -0.82 -10.74 -6.99
C PHE A 52 -1.33 -10.38 -5.60
N GLY A 53 -2.60 -10.67 -5.31
CA GLY A 53 -3.22 -10.49 -4.00
C GLY A 53 -2.49 -11.23 -2.89
N ALA A 54 -2.04 -12.48 -3.15
CA ALA A 54 -1.29 -13.31 -2.21
C ALA A 54 0.02 -12.67 -1.69
N GLY A 55 0.56 -11.66 -2.37
CA GLY A 55 1.73 -10.93 -1.86
C GLY A 55 1.40 -9.59 -1.19
N ILE A 56 0.16 -9.11 -1.28
CA ILE A 56 -0.23 -7.80 -0.73
C ILE A 56 -0.67 -7.93 0.73
N TRP A 57 -1.57 -8.86 1.04
CA TRP A 57 -2.08 -8.99 2.41
C TRP A 57 -1.02 -9.43 3.43
N PRO A 58 -0.06 -10.35 3.12
CA PRO A 58 1.01 -10.66 4.07
C PRO A 58 1.97 -9.49 4.26
N PHE A 59 2.20 -8.69 3.21
CA PHE A 59 2.97 -7.45 3.29
C PHE A 59 2.39 -6.53 4.37
N ALA A 60 1.10 -6.21 4.28
CA ALA A 60 0.44 -5.34 5.22
C ALA A 60 0.40 -5.88 6.66
N ILE A 61 0.15 -7.19 6.82
CA ILE A 61 0.13 -7.84 8.14
C ILE A 61 1.53 -7.86 8.76
N SER A 62 2.57 -8.18 7.99
CA SER A 62 3.93 -8.27 8.51
C SER A 62 4.48 -6.91 8.96
N ILE A 63 4.11 -5.79 8.33
CA ILE A 63 4.47 -4.46 8.82
C ILE A 63 4.02 -4.29 10.28
N ILE A 64 2.78 -4.68 10.60
CA ILE A 64 2.22 -4.55 11.95
C ILE A 64 2.86 -5.55 12.91
N LEU A 65 2.90 -6.84 12.54
CA LEU A 65 3.38 -7.88 13.44
C LEU A 65 4.87 -7.75 13.77
N PHE A 66 5.72 -7.45 12.79
CA PHE A 66 7.13 -7.22 13.05
C PHE A 66 7.37 -5.99 13.92
N SER A 67 6.54 -4.95 13.81
CA SER A 67 6.68 -3.76 14.66
C SER A 67 6.46 -4.04 16.15
N LEU A 68 5.72 -5.10 16.49
CA LEU A 68 5.54 -5.55 17.88
C LEU A 68 6.80 -6.18 18.47
N ILE A 69 7.64 -6.82 17.65
CA ILE A 69 8.78 -7.62 18.12
C ILE A 69 10.14 -7.04 17.73
N ILE A 70 10.19 -6.08 16.81
CA ILE A 70 11.43 -5.62 16.17
C ILE A 70 12.46 -5.04 17.15
N ASP A 71 11.99 -4.39 18.21
CA ASP A 71 12.85 -3.85 19.26
C ASP A 71 13.55 -4.95 20.09
N ARG A 72 13.01 -6.18 20.10
CA ARG A 72 13.59 -7.35 20.78
C ARG A 72 14.45 -8.19 19.85
N VAL A 73 13.96 -8.41 18.63
CA VAL A 73 14.62 -9.22 17.61
C VAL A 73 15.79 -8.46 16.96
N GLY A 74 15.65 -7.15 16.84
CA GLY A 74 16.63 -6.25 16.25
C GLY A 74 16.52 -6.11 14.72
N TYR A 75 16.89 -4.96 14.21
CA TYR A 75 16.80 -4.62 12.79
C TYR A 75 17.61 -5.54 11.87
N ARG A 76 18.77 -6.05 12.35
CA ARG A 76 19.57 -6.98 11.56
C ARG A 76 18.88 -8.31 11.32
N ALA A 77 18.21 -8.88 12.33
CA ALA A 77 17.48 -10.13 12.17
C ALA A 77 16.25 -9.94 11.27
N ALA A 78 15.56 -8.80 11.38
CA ALA A 78 14.46 -8.44 10.46
C ALA A 78 14.95 -8.36 9.00
N MET A 79 16.11 -7.72 8.77
CA MET A 79 16.73 -7.63 7.45
C MET A 79 17.08 -9.01 6.88
N LEU A 80 17.69 -9.88 7.69
CA LEU A 80 18.04 -11.24 7.25
C LEU A 80 16.79 -12.06 6.95
N PHE A 81 15.76 -11.95 7.78
CA PHE A 81 14.48 -12.61 7.55
C PHE A 81 13.85 -12.17 6.23
N SER A 82 13.81 -10.86 5.95
CA SER A 82 13.27 -10.37 4.69
C SER A 82 14.04 -10.89 3.49
N PHE A 83 15.39 -10.93 3.55
CA PHE A 83 16.21 -11.52 2.49
C PHE A 83 15.90 -13.01 2.27
N VAL A 84 15.77 -13.79 3.35
CA VAL A 84 15.40 -15.22 3.26
C VAL A 84 14.04 -15.36 2.55
N CYS A 85 13.08 -14.48 2.85
CA CYS A 85 11.79 -14.48 2.16
C CYS A 85 11.94 -14.24 0.64
N TYR A 86 12.79 -13.31 0.21
CA TYR A 86 13.07 -13.11 -1.22
C TYR A 86 13.72 -14.33 -1.87
N ALA A 87 14.67 -14.97 -1.18
CA ALA A 87 15.34 -16.17 -1.67
C ALA A 87 14.37 -17.37 -1.78
N VAL A 88 13.49 -17.54 -0.80
CA VAL A 88 12.44 -18.59 -0.80
C VAL A 88 11.45 -18.34 -1.95
N TYR A 89 11.01 -17.10 -2.15
CA TYR A 89 10.16 -16.76 -3.30
C TYR A 89 10.83 -17.14 -4.62
N ALA A 90 12.09 -16.74 -4.81
CA ALA A 90 12.82 -17.07 -6.04
C ALA A 90 12.93 -18.60 -6.25
N ALA A 91 13.24 -19.35 -5.19
CA ALA A 91 13.33 -20.82 -5.26
C ALA A 91 11.97 -21.45 -5.63
N LEU A 92 10.88 -21.03 -4.98
CA LEU A 92 9.53 -21.54 -5.24
C LEU A 92 9.04 -21.16 -6.66
N ALA A 93 9.34 -19.94 -7.12
CA ALA A 93 8.98 -19.52 -8.48
C ALA A 93 9.74 -20.32 -9.55
N LEU A 94 11.04 -20.59 -9.35
CA LEU A 94 11.82 -21.44 -10.24
C LEU A 94 11.34 -22.90 -10.20
N GLN A 95 10.93 -23.40 -9.03
CA GLN A 95 10.33 -24.72 -8.89
C GLN A 95 9.00 -24.81 -9.64
N ALA A 96 8.14 -23.79 -9.53
CA ALA A 96 6.88 -23.72 -10.27
C ALA A 96 7.10 -23.82 -11.78
N TYR A 97 8.08 -23.08 -12.30
CA TYR A 97 8.46 -23.16 -13.71
C TYR A 97 8.91 -24.59 -14.10
N GLY A 98 9.78 -25.20 -13.30
CA GLY A 98 10.30 -26.54 -13.57
C GLY A 98 9.21 -27.62 -13.57
N VAL A 99 8.23 -27.52 -12.69
CA VAL A 99 7.13 -28.49 -12.58
C VAL A 99 6.16 -28.38 -13.76
N VAL A 100 5.76 -27.16 -14.14
CA VAL A 100 4.77 -26.97 -15.22
C VAL A 100 5.35 -27.18 -16.62
N ASN A 101 6.67 -27.01 -16.77
CA ASN A 101 7.39 -27.19 -18.04
C ASN A 101 8.17 -28.52 -18.12
N ALA A 102 7.84 -29.52 -17.29
CA ALA A 102 8.46 -30.83 -17.36
C ALA A 102 8.04 -31.56 -18.66
N GLU A 103 8.98 -32.30 -19.28
CA GLU A 103 8.73 -33.00 -20.51
C GLU A 103 7.74 -34.16 -20.32
N GLY A 104 6.87 -34.38 -21.32
CA GLY A 104 5.96 -35.53 -21.40
C GLY A 104 4.68 -35.42 -20.59
N LEU A 105 4.40 -34.27 -19.95
CA LEU A 105 3.16 -34.06 -19.20
C LEU A 105 1.94 -34.00 -20.12
N ALA A 106 0.91 -34.80 -19.80
CA ALA A 106 -0.36 -34.80 -20.52
C ALA A 106 -1.53 -35.20 -19.60
N GLY A 107 -2.75 -34.72 -19.94
CA GLY A 107 -3.96 -35.10 -19.22
C GLY A 107 -3.88 -34.79 -17.71
N ALA A 108 -4.24 -35.75 -16.86
CA ALA A 108 -4.29 -35.58 -15.40
C ALA A 108 -2.92 -35.26 -14.79
N GLU A 109 -1.80 -35.67 -15.38
CA GLU A 109 -0.45 -35.35 -14.89
C GLU A 109 -0.13 -33.88 -15.14
N LEU A 110 -0.53 -33.31 -16.28
CA LEU A 110 -0.39 -31.88 -16.55
C LEU A 110 -1.26 -31.04 -15.61
N ASP A 111 -2.50 -31.48 -15.35
CA ASP A 111 -3.40 -30.75 -14.44
C ASP A 111 -2.87 -30.76 -13.00
N ALA A 112 -2.31 -31.89 -12.54
CA ALA A 112 -1.64 -31.97 -11.25
C ALA A 112 -0.40 -31.05 -11.17
N ALA A 113 0.45 -31.07 -12.21
CA ALA A 113 1.63 -30.21 -12.29
C ALA A 113 1.26 -28.72 -12.29
N ARG A 114 0.19 -28.33 -12.97
CA ARG A 114 -0.35 -26.96 -12.96
C ARG A 114 -0.83 -26.53 -11.56
N ALA A 115 -1.56 -27.41 -10.87
CA ALA A 115 -2.01 -27.15 -9.50
C ALA A 115 -0.84 -26.98 -8.52
N ASP A 116 0.17 -27.82 -8.62
CA ASP A 116 1.39 -27.73 -7.80
C ASP A 116 2.16 -26.44 -8.12
N ALA A 117 2.34 -26.09 -9.39
CA ALA A 117 3.01 -24.87 -9.81
C ALA A 117 2.28 -23.61 -9.30
N PHE A 118 0.95 -23.57 -9.38
CA PHE A 118 0.15 -22.52 -8.79
C PHE A 118 0.37 -22.43 -7.28
N GLY A 119 0.37 -23.56 -6.58
CA GLY A 119 0.66 -23.64 -5.15
C GLY A 119 2.03 -23.05 -4.79
N TYR A 120 3.07 -23.39 -5.53
CA TYR A 120 4.42 -22.81 -5.33
C TYR A 120 4.44 -21.29 -5.56
N LEU A 121 3.79 -20.79 -6.60
CA LEU A 121 3.71 -19.35 -6.86
C LEU A 121 2.88 -18.61 -5.81
N TYR A 122 1.77 -19.19 -5.37
CA TYR A 122 0.90 -18.62 -4.35
C TYR A 122 1.64 -18.46 -3.01
N TRP A 123 2.18 -19.56 -2.48
CA TRP A 123 2.91 -19.53 -1.21
C TRP A 123 4.23 -18.78 -1.30
N GLY A 124 4.89 -18.84 -2.45
CA GLY A 124 6.04 -17.98 -2.74
C GLY A 124 5.68 -16.50 -2.63
N SER A 125 4.54 -16.11 -3.20
CA SER A 125 4.01 -14.74 -3.11
C SER A 125 3.68 -14.32 -1.69
N VAL A 126 3.09 -15.21 -0.88
CA VAL A 126 2.84 -14.98 0.55
C VAL A 126 4.14 -14.71 1.30
N VAL A 127 5.15 -15.56 1.09
CA VAL A 127 6.47 -15.40 1.75
C VAL A 127 7.16 -14.12 1.29
N LEU A 128 7.10 -13.78 0.01
CA LEU A 128 7.63 -12.51 -0.51
C LEU A 128 6.96 -11.31 0.14
N GLY A 129 5.63 -11.36 0.30
CA GLY A 129 4.85 -10.33 0.98
C GLY A 129 5.32 -10.12 2.42
N LEU A 130 5.54 -11.21 3.18
CA LEU A 130 6.10 -11.14 4.53
C LEU A 130 7.47 -10.45 4.55
N GLY A 131 8.33 -10.76 3.57
CA GLY A 131 9.63 -10.13 3.40
C GLY A 131 9.54 -8.64 3.13
N ASN A 132 8.66 -8.23 2.21
CA ASN A 132 8.43 -6.83 1.86
C ASN A 132 7.96 -6.01 3.06
N GLY A 133 6.98 -6.50 3.82
CA GLY A 133 6.48 -5.79 4.99
C GLY A 133 7.50 -5.72 6.14
N THR A 134 8.37 -6.74 6.26
CA THR A 134 9.47 -6.70 7.22
C THR A 134 10.49 -5.62 6.86
N VAL A 135 10.77 -5.38 5.56
CA VAL A 135 11.63 -4.26 5.13
C VAL A 135 11.05 -2.94 5.64
N GLU A 136 9.78 -2.66 5.39
CA GLU A 136 9.14 -1.43 5.87
C GLU A 136 9.12 -1.35 7.40
N ALA A 137 8.92 -2.47 8.08
CA ALA A 137 8.89 -2.52 9.53
C ALA A 137 10.22 -2.09 10.17
N PHE A 138 11.36 -2.26 9.49
CA PHE A 138 12.64 -1.83 10.03
C PHE A 138 13.16 -0.50 9.48
N ILE A 139 12.97 -0.16 8.20
CA ILE A 139 13.55 1.07 7.62
C ILE A 139 12.89 2.34 8.19
N ASN A 140 11.58 2.32 8.38
CA ASN A 140 10.83 3.49 8.88
C ASN A 140 11.30 3.93 10.26
N PRO A 141 11.33 3.05 11.31
CA PRO A 141 11.81 3.45 12.63
C PRO A 141 13.32 3.74 12.65
N VAL A 142 14.14 3.07 11.82
CA VAL A 142 15.57 3.38 11.69
C VAL A 142 15.76 4.83 11.23
N VAL A 143 15.08 5.25 10.17
CA VAL A 143 15.20 6.60 9.63
C VAL A 143 14.61 7.64 10.59
N ALA A 144 13.43 7.38 11.17
CA ALA A 144 12.83 8.26 12.16
C ALA A 144 13.74 8.48 13.39
N THR A 145 14.46 7.45 13.82
CA THR A 145 15.41 7.52 14.94
C THR A 145 16.67 8.30 14.59
N MET A 146 17.26 8.06 13.41
CA MET A 146 18.48 8.77 12.99
C MET A 146 18.25 10.26 12.80
N PHE A 147 17.09 10.64 12.28
CA PHE A 147 16.77 12.03 11.95
C PHE A 147 15.66 12.58 12.85
N SER A 148 15.82 12.42 14.17
CA SER A 148 14.81 12.73 15.19
C SER A 148 14.27 14.17 15.15
N ARG A 149 15.07 15.14 14.68
CA ARG A 149 14.68 16.56 14.56
C ARG A 149 13.92 16.91 13.28
N GLU A 150 14.03 16.09 12.24
CA GLU A 150 13.46 16.34 10.91
C GLU A 150 12.78 15.06 10.35
N LYS A 151 12.06 14.32 11.19
CA LYS A 151 11.47 13.01 10.87
C LYS A 151 10.62 13.05 9.61
N THR A 152 9.69 14.01 9.53
CA THR A 152 8.81 14.16 8.36
C THR A 152 9.58 14.36 7.06
N LYS A 153 10.63 15.20 7.05
CA LYS A 153 11.48 15.41 5.85
C LYS A 153 12.14 14.12 5.40
N TRP A 154 12.83 13.44 6.32
CA TRP A 154 13.63 12.27 5.96
C TRP A 154 12.79 11.04 5.64
N LEU A 155 11.61 10.88 6.27
CA LEU A 155 10.65 9.86 5.87
C LEU A 155 10.07 10.12 4.47
N ASN A 156 9.83 11.37 4.09
CA ASN A 156 9.43 11.71 2.72
C ASN A 156 10.53 11.35 1.71
N ILE A 157 11.79 11.70 1.99
CA ILE A 157 12.91 11.35 1.11
C ILE A 157 13.10 9.82 1.06
N LEU A 158 13.00 9.11 2.19
CA LEU A 158 13.04 7.64 2.21
C LEU A 158 11.98 7.06 1.28
N HIS A 159 10.75 7.51 1.43
CA HIS A 159 9.63 7.00 0.65
C HIS A 159 9.63 7.47 -0.83
N ALA A 160 10.55 8.34 -1.26
CA ALA A 160 10.82 8.53 -2.68
C ALA A 160 11.40 7.25 -3.33
N GLY A 161 11.97 6.35 -2.54
CA GLY A 161 12.45 5.04 -2.99
C GLY A 161 11.33 4.15 -3.55
N TRP A 162 10.12 4.21 -2.98
CA TRP A 162 8.98 3.43 -3.50
C TRP A 162 8.60 3.83 -4.93
N PRO A 163 8.18 5.07 -5.23
CA PRO A 163 7.88 5.47 -6.60
C PRO A 163 9.12 5.44 -7.51
N GLY A 164 10.31 5.70 -6.98
CA GLY A 164 11.56 5.53 -7.74
C GLY A 164 11.78 4.09 -8.20
N GLY A 165 11.49 3.12 -7.36
CA GLY A 165 11.54 1.71 -7.71
C GLY A 165 10.43 1.30 -8.70
N LEU A 166 9.22 1.88 -8.60
CA LEU A 166 8.16 1.67 -9.60
C LEU A 166 8.59 2.20 -10.97
N VAL A 167 9.25 3.36 -11.03
CA VAL A 167 9.79 3.92 -12.29
C VAL A 167 10.87 3.01 -12.87
N LEU A 168 11.90 2.68 -12.08
CA LEU A 168 13.02 1.86 -12.56
C LEU A 168 12.56 0.44 -12.92
N GLY A 169 11.77 -0.21 -12.05
CA GLY A 169 11.24 -1.53 -12.28
C GLY A 169 10.24 -1.57 -13.43
N GLY A 170 9.38 -0.55 -13.56
CA GLY A 170 8.44 -0.43 -14.68
C GLY A 170 9.12 -0.27 -16.03
N ILE A 171 10.14 0.59 -16.12
CA ILE A 171 10.95 0.72 -17.35
C ILE A 171 11.63 -0.60 -17.68
N LEU A 172 12.24 -1.25 -16.68
CA LEU A 172 12.93 -2.52 -16.89
C LEU A 172 11.98 -3.63 -17.35
N THR A 173 10.77 -3.71 -16.79
CA THR A 173 9.77 -4.70 -17.22
C THR A 173 9.24 -4.43 -18.63
N ILE A 174 9.10 -3.18 -19.04
CA ILE A 174 8.76 -2.83 -20.43
C ILE A 174 9.90 -3.28 -21.39
N LEU A 175 11.15 -2.99 -21.04
CA LEU A 175 12.31 -3.37 -21.85
C LEU A 175 12.48 -4.89 -21.95
N LEU A 176 12.13 -5.63 -20.92
CA LEU A 176 12.19 -7.10 -20.87
C LEU A 176 10.91 -7.77 -21.35
N GLY A 177 9.87 -7.01 -21.72
CA GLY A 177 8.53 -7.53 -21.96
C GLY A 177 8.47 -8.68 -22.96
N ALA A 178 9.11 -8.55 -24.11
CA ALA A 178 9.18 -9.63 -25.11
C ALA A 178 9.87 -10.89 -24.55
N ARG A 179 10.98 -10.70 -23.82
CA ARG A 179 11.74 -11.80 -23.24
C ARG A 179 11.00 -12.46 -22.07
N ALA A 180 10.25 -11.66 -21.31
CA ALA A 180 9.43 -12.17 -20.21
C ALA A 180 8.20 -12.97 -20.71
N ALA A 181 7.71 -12.68 -21.89
CA ALA A 181 6.67 -13.47 -22.53
C ALA A 181 7.18 -14.85 -23.03
N GLU A 182 8.46 -14.94 -23.41
CA GLU A 182 9.11 -16.20 -23.78
C GLU A 182 9.54 -17.01 -22.56
N ASP A 183 10.07 -16.34 -21.54
CA ASP A 183 10.56 -16.95 -20.31
C ASP A 183 10.38 -16.00 -19.12
N TRP A 184 9.30 -16.17 -18.39
CA TRP A 184 8.97 -15.30 -17.26
C TRP A 184 9.92 -15.42 -16.06
N ARG A 185 10.83 -16.40 -16.03
CA ARG A 185 11.87 -16.50 -14.98
C ARG A 185 12.76 -15.27 -14.94
N VAL A 186 12.90 -14.54 -16.04
CA VAL A 186 13.64 -13.25 -16.04
C VAL A 186 13.09 -12.28 -15.00
N LEU A 187 11.78 -12.30 -14.76
CA LEU A 187 11.14 -11.43 -13.76
C LEU A 187 11.50 -11.83 -12.34
N VAL A 188 11.74 -13.12 -12.07
CA VAL A 188 12.24 -13.60 -10.78
C VAL A 188 13.62 -13.00 -10.48
N TRP A 189 14.51 -12.96 -11.47
CA TRP A 189 15.84 -12.38 -11.33
C TRP A 189 15.81 -10.86 -11.16
N VAL A 190 14.85 -10.16 -11.76
CA VAL A 190 14.61 -8.72 -11.55
C VAL A 190 14.29 -8.41 -10.09
N ILE A 191 13.68 -9.35 -9.36
CA ILE A 191 13.44 -9.21 -7.91
C ILE A 191 14.66 -9.66 -7.11
N ALA A 192 15.26 -10.80 -7.45
CA ALA A 192 16.34 -11.42 -6.68
C ALA A 192 17.61 -10.57 -6.66
N LEU A 193 17.96 -9.92 -7.79
CA LEU A 193 19.19 -9.12 -7.90
C LEU A 193 19.21 -7.93 -6.95
N PRO A 194 18.20 -7.03 -6.89
CA PRO A 194 18.14 -5.97 -5.89
C PRO A 194 18.13 -6.48 -4.45
N ALA A 195 17.53 -7.66 -4.19
CA ALA A 195 17.52 -8.27 -2.86
C ALA A 195 18.92 -8.66 -2.40
N VAL A 196 19.75 -9.23 -3.27
CA VAL A 196 21.16 -9.51 -2.97
C VAL A 196 21.94 -8.22 -2.74
N VAL A 197 21.71 -7.19 -3.57
CA VAL A 197 22.39 -5.89 -3.43
C VAL A 197 22.08 -5.27 -2.06
N TYR A 198 20.81 -5.20 -1.65
CA TYR A 198 20.49 -4.60 -0.37
C TYR A 198 21.04 -5.42 0.81
N LEU A 199 21.04 -6.75 0.73
CA LEU A 199 21.67 -7.59 1.75
C LEU A 199 23.14 -7.23 1.93
N LEU A 200 23.92 -7.20 0.84
CA LEU A 200 25.34 -6.85 0.89
C LEU A 200 25.57 -5.44 1.45
N MET A 201 24.68 -4.50 1.13
CA MET A 201 24.75 -3.14 1.63
C MET A 201 24.46 -3.02 3.13
N LEU A 202 23.55 -3.83 3.67
CA LEU A 202 23.09 -3.73 5.05
C LEU A 202 23.74 -4.73 6.02
N LEU A 203 24.39 -5.78 5.52
CA LEU A 203 24.91 -6.88 6.33
C LEU A 203 25.86 -6.42 7.47
N PHE A 204 26.70 -5.43 7.20
CA PHE A 204 27.70 -4.93 8.14
C PHE A 204 27.33 -3.57 8.76
N VAL A 205 26.08 -3.14 8.62
CA VAL A 205 25.60 -1.88 9.19
C VAL A 205 25.38 -2.00 10.70
N ARG A 206 25.75 -0.98 11.42
CA ARG A 206 25.34 -0.79 12.81
C ARG A 206 24.07 0.06 12.81
N PHE A 207 22.95 -0.56 13.12
CA PHE A 207 21.68 0.13 13.25
C PHE A 207 21.61 0.93 14.54
N PRO A 208 20.89 2.08 14.56
CA PRO A 208 20.65 2.83 15.79
C PRO A 208 19.77 2.02 16.75
N VAL A 209 19.85 2.34 18.02
CA VAL A 209 18.84 1.90 19.01
C VAL A 209 17.60 2.75 18.79
N ASN A 210 16.41 2.13 18.77
CA ASN A 210 15.16 2.85 18.62
C ASN A 210 15.02 3.95 19.69
N GLU A 211 14.55 5.15 19.29
CA GLU A 211 14.40 6.32 20.15
C GLU A 211 13.61 5.98 21.44
N ARG A 212 12.51 5.22 21.31
CA ARG A 212 11.72 4.75 22.44
C ARG A 212 12.54 3.92 23.44
N VAL A 213 13.34 3.00 22.91
CA VAL A 213 14.18 2.10 23.74
C VAL A 213 15.29 2.90 24.40
N ALA A 214 15.90 3.84 23.68
CA ALA A 214 16.94 4.72 24.23
C ALA A 214 16.41 5.63 25.34
N ALA A 215 15.16 6.07 25.23
CA ALA A 215 14.45 6.85 26.25
C ALA A 215 13.84 6.00 27.38
N GLY A 216 14.13 4.70 27.46
CA GLY A 216 13.65 3.84 28.55
C GLY A 216 12.15 3.54 28.55
N ALA A 217 11.38 4.01 27.55
CA ALA A 217 9.94 3.77 27.49
C ALA A 217 9.61 2.27 27.41
N SER A 218 8.75 1.83 28.33
CA SER A 218 8.41 0.42 28.48
C SER A 218 7.59 -0.10 27.30
N TYR A 219 7.60 -1.43 27.12
CA TYR A 219 6.78 -2.09 26.10
C TYR A 219 5.28 -1.83 26.30
N ARG A 220 4.83 -1.71 27.55
CA ARG A 220 3.44 -1.39 27.88
C ARG A 220 3.07 0.04 27.47
N GLU A 221 3.95 1.01 27.68
CA GLU A 221 3.75 2.39 27.22
C GLU A 221 3.66 2.45 25.69
N MET A 222 4.52 1.73 24.98
CA MET A 222 4.43 1.61 23.53
C MET A 222 3.05 1.13 23.07
N LEU A 223 2.54 0.06 23.69
CA LEU A 223 1.20 -0.46 23.37
C LEU A 223 0.09 0.52 23.76
N ALA A 224 0.27 1.28 24.86
CA ALA A 224 -0.71 2.22 25.35
C ALA A 224 -0.86 3.46 24.44
N GLU A 225 0.18 3.88 23.73
CA GLU A 225 0.08 4.95 22.72
C GLU A 225 -0.88 4.58 21.58
N PHE A 226 -0.79 3.33 21.09
CA PHE A 226 -1.71 2.80 20.08
C PHE A 226 -3.08 2.44 20.67
N GLY A 227 -3.09 1.81 21.83
CA GLY A 227 -4.24 1.49 22.66
C GLY A 227 -5.19 0.45 22.10
N VAL A 228 -6.25 0.18 22.87
CA VAL A 228 -7.28 -0.82 22.53
C VAL A 228 -8.02 -0.46 21.25
N VAL A 229 -8.33 0.82 21.03
CA VAL A 229 -9.07 1.24 19.83
C VAL A 229 -8.22 1.07 18.57
N GLY A 230 -6.94 1.46 18.62
CA GLY A 230 -6.01 1.21 17.51
C GLY A 230 -5.85 -0.29 17.22
N ALA A 231 -5.69 -1.08 18.29
CA ALA A 231 -5.60 -2.55 18.18
C ALA A 231 -6.89 -3.18 17.63
N ALA A 232 -8.07 -2.64 17.95
CA ALA A 232 -9.34 -3.09 17.40
C ALA A 232 -9.45 -2.80 15.90
N ILE A 233 -9.03 -1.60 15.45
CA ILE A 233 -9.02 -1.24 14.02
C ILE A 233 -8.05 -2.14 13.26
N ALA A 234 -6.79 -2.25 13.68
CA ALA A 234 -5.79 -3.07 13.02
C ALA A 234 -6.16 -4.57 13.08
N GLY A 235 -6.59 -5.04 14.25
CA GLY A 235 -7.01 -6.43 14.47
C GLY A 235 -8.22 -6.80 13.62
N PHE A 236 -9.21 -5.91 13.49
CA PHE A 236 -10.35 -6.12 12.61
C PHE A 236 -9.91 -6.33 11.15
N LEU A 237 -9.08 -5.45 10.61
CA LEU A 237 -8.59 -5.56 9.24
C LEU A 237 -7.76 -6.84 9.04
N ILE A 238 -6.87 -7.17 9.98
CA ILE A 238 -6.06 -8.40 9.91
C ILE A 238 -6.95 -9.65 9.94
N VAL A 239 -7.82 -9.77 10.95
CA VAL A 239 -8.62 -10.97 11.15
C VAL A 239 -9.65 -11.15 10.03
N LYS A 240 -10.24 -10.03 9.54
CA LYS A 240 -11.16 -10.08 8.39
C LYS A 240 -10.43 -10.54 7.12
N GLN A 241 -9.22 -10.03 6.87
CA GLN A 241 -8.40 -10.46 5.74
C GLN A 241 -8.06 -11.96 5.82
N LEU A 242 -7.63 -12.43 6.99
CA LEU A 242 -7.34 -13.86 7.20
C LEU A 242 -8.61 -14.71 7.07
N GLY A 243 -9.74 -14.21 7.55
CA GLY A 243 -11.05 -14.87 7.40
C GLY A 243 -11.44 -15.05 5.93
N LEU A 244 -11.18 -14.04 5.09
CA LEU A 244 -11.41 -14.13 3.64
C LEU A 244 -10.47 -15.16 2.97
N VAL A 245 -9.19 -15.13 3.32
CA VAL A 245 -8.18 -16.05 2.74
C VAL A 245 -8.44 -17.51 3.14
N PHE A 246 -8.79 -17.75 4.41
CA PHE A 246 -8.93 -19.10 4.95
C PHE A 246 -10.40 -19.59 5.04
N GLY A 247 -11.35 -18.83 4.51
CA GLY A 247 -12.76 -19.21 4.51
C GLY A 247 -13.39 -19.31 5.90
N TRP A 248 -12.95 -18.48 6.87
CA TRP A 248 -13.50 -18.52 8.22
C TRP A 248 -14.94 -18.01 8.27
N SER A 249 -15.77 -18.64 9.10
CA SER A 249 -17.09 -18.10 9.37
C SER A 249 -17.01 -16.77 10.14
N ASP A 250 -18.02 -15.93 10.01
CA ASP A 250 -18.10 -14.65 10.75
C ASP A 250 -17.98 -14.86 12.26
N ALA A 251 -18.52 -15.94 12.81
CA ALA A 251 -18.39 -16.27 14.23
C ALA A 251 -16.93 -16.47 14.64
N VAL A 252 -16.12 -17.13 13.82
CA VAL A 252 -14.66 -17.31 14.05
C VAL A 252 -13.95 -15.97 13.94
N VAL A 253 -14.25 -15.19 12.90
CA VAL A 253 -13.65 -13.86 12.68
C VAL A 253 -13.88 -12.95 13.88
N TYR A 254 -15.15 -12.78 14.30
CA TYR A 254 -15.45 -11.90 15.44
C TYR A 254 -15.01 -12.48 16.79
N GLY A 255 -15.00 -13.81 16.95
CA GLY A 255 -14.48 -14.48 18.14
C GLY A 255 -12.98 -14.25 18.33
N VAL A 256 -12.17 -14.43 17.27
CA VAL A 256 -10.73 -14.18 17.28
C VAL A 256 -10.45 -12.70 17.51
N LEU A 257 -11.18 -11.81 16.84
CA LEU A 257 -11.06 -10.37 17.03
C LEU A 257 -11.30 -9.97 18.49
N ALA A 258 -12.42 -10.44 19.06
CA ALA A 258 -12.76 -10.15 20.46
C ALA A 258 -11.66 -10.63 21.42
N ALA A 259 -11.17 -11.86 21.25
CA ALA A 259 -10.10 -12.41 22.06
C ALA A 259 -8.81 -11.57 21.99
N LEU A 260 -8.40 -11.15 20.78
CA LEU A 260 -7.22 -10.30 20.58
C LEU A 260 -7.39 -8.93 21.25
N VAL A 261 -8.54 -8.28 21.05
CA VAL A 261 -8.80 -6.94 21.61
C VAL A 261 -8.87 -6.98 23.13
N ILE A 262 -9.52 -8.02 23.71
CA ILE A 262 -9.59 -8.21 25.16
C ILE A 262 -8.20 -8.47 25.74
N ALA A 263 -7.40 -9.36 25.13
CA ALA A 263 -6.04 -9.67 25.59
C ALA A 263 -5.14 -8.43 25.53
N TYR A 264 -5.21 -7.68 24.41
CA TYR A 264 -4.45 -6.43 24.25
C TYR A 264 -4.87 -5.40 25.29
N GLY A 265 -6.18 -5.21 25.50
CA GLY A 265 -6.74 -4.26 26.45
C GLY A 265 -6.40 -4.60 27.90
N ALA A 266 -6.48 -5.86 28.28
CA ALA A 266 -6.08 -6.33 29.63
C ALA A 266 -4.61 -6.03 29.93
N TYR A 267 -3.74 -6.11 28.92
CA TYR A 267 -2.32 -5.83 29.05
C TYR A 267 -2.01 -4.34 29.04
N CYS A 268 -2.44 -3.59 28.00
CA CYS A 268 -2.07 -2.18 27.84
C CYS A 268 -2.85 -1.23 28.75
N ARG A 269 -4.10 -1.55 29.08
CA ARG A 269 -5.02 -0.76 29.94
C ARG A 269 -5.16 0.70 29.50
N SER A 270 -5.18 0.94 28.19
CA SER A 270 -5.29 2.27 27.60
C SER A 270 -6.21 2.22 26.38
N PRO A 271 -7.13 3.18 26.21
CA PRO A 271 -7.93 3.28 24.99
C PRO A 271 -7.09 3.69 23.77
N GLY A 272 -5.91 4.26 23.99
CA GLY A 272 -5.06 4.89 23.01
C GLY A 272 -5.14 6.41 23.02
N ARG A 273 -4.21 7.05 22.35
CA ARG A 273 -4.20 8.51 22.20
C ARG A 273 -5.27 8.97 21.21
N PRO A 274 -6.14 9.93 21.54
CA PRO A 274 -7.21 10.37 20.63
C PRO A 274 -6.70 10.78 19.26
N LEU A 275 -5.59 11.52 19.19
CA LEU A 275 -4.99 11.93 17.92
C LEU A 275 -4.51 10.71 17.10
N MET A 276 -3.97 9.66 17.75
CA MET A 276 -3.58 8.41 17.05
C MET A 276 -4.79 7.72 16.45
N ILE A 277 -5.91 7.67 17.17
CA ILE A 277 -7.16 7.08 16.67
C ILE A 277 -7.67 7.87 15.44
N VAL A 278 -7.65 9.20 15.51
CA VAL A 278 -8.03 10.05 14.36
C VAL A 278 -7.11 9.78 13.16
N LEU A 279 -5.80 9.67 13.37
CA LEU A 279 -4.85 9.37 12.30
C LEU A 279 -5.07 7.97 11.71
N CYS A 280 -5.41 6.96 12.51
CA CYS A 280 -5.79 5.63 12.00
C CYS A 280 -7.03 5.71 11.11
N LEU A 281 -8.06 6.47 11.52
CA LEU A 281 -9.28 6.66 10.72
C LEU A 281 -9.01 7.46 9.44
N VAL A 282 -8.16 8.48 9.49
CA VAL A 282 -7.77 9.27 8.30
C VAL A 282 -6.89 8.48 7.36
N MET A 283 -6.09 7.54 7.88
CA MET A 283 -5.22 6.70 7.05
C MET A 283 -6.01 5.80 6.09
N MET A 284 -7.25 5.41 6.47
CA MET A 284 -8.09 4.57 5.62
C MET A 284 -8.48 5.28 4.30
N PRO A 285 -9.13 6.45 4.30
CA PRO A 285 -9.41 7.19 3.07
C PRO A 285 -8.13 7.70 2.39
N LEU A 286 -7.05 7.96 3.14
CA LEU A 286 -5.76 8.35 2.57
C LEU A 286 -5.20 7.24 1.67
N ALA A 287 -5.09 6.03 2.19
CA ALA A 287 -4.58 4.89 1.44
C ALA A 287 -5.48 4.55 0.25
N THR A 288 -6.80 4.64 0.43
CA THR A 288 -7.79 4.48 -0.66
C THR A 288 -7.57 5.53 -1.75
N THR A 289 -7.33 6.80 -1.39
CA THR A 289 -7.08 7.88 -2.34
C THR A 289 -5.72 7.74 -3.03
N GLU A 290 -4.64 7.38 -2.30
CA GLU A 290 -3.28 7.29 -2.88
C GLU A 290 -3.12 6.04 -3.75
N LEU A 291 -3.57 4.87 -3.27
CA LEU A 291 -3.32 3.57 -3.92
C LEU A 291 -4.54 3.03 -4.67
N GLY A 292 -5.74 3.17 -4.09
CA GLY A 292 -6.96 2.61 -4.67
C GLY A 292 -7.35 3.29 -5.98
N THR A 293 -7.16 4.61 -6.10
CA THR A 293 -7.50 5.35 -7.32
C THR A 293 -6.48 5.19 -8.44
N ASP A 294 -5.25 4.74 -8.16
CA ASP A 294 -4.24 4.53 -9.21
C ASP A 294 -4.66 3.45 -10.22
N ALA A 295 -5.31 2.40 -9.74
CA ALA A 295 -5.87 1.36 -10.60
C ALA A 295 -7.00 1.92 -11.49
N ALA A 296 -7.88 2.76 -10.94
CA ALA A 296 -8.98 3.38 -11.68
C ALA A 296 -8.46 4.33 -12.78
N ILE A 297 -7.49 5.19 -12.45
CA ILE A 297 -6.88 6.11 -13.41
C ILE A 297 -6.16 5.34 -14.51
N THR A 298 -5.42 4.29 -14.17
CA THR A 298 -4.72 3.44 -15.14
C THR A 298 -5.72 2.81 -16.11
N GLY A 299 -6.87 2.32 -15.62
CA GLY A 299 -7.92 1.74 -16.46
C GLY A 299 -8.56 2.77 -17.41
N ILE A 300 -8.78 4.01 -16.98
CA ILE A 300 -9.31 5.09 -17.84
C ILE A 300 -8.31 5.45 -18.94
N MET A 301 -7.02 5.48 -18.62
CA MET A 301 -5.96 5.86 -19.56
C MET A 301 -5.46 4.70 -20.43
N GLU A 302 -5.90 3.48 -20.18
CA GLU A 302 -5.44 2.29 -20.90
C GLU A 302 -5.73 2.36 -22.40
N GLU A 303 -6.97 2.61 -22.79
CA GLU A 303 -7.35 2.67 -24.21
C GLU A 303 -6.72 3.87 -24.95
N PRO A 304 -6.78 5.11 -24.45
CA PRO A 304 -6.13 6.23 -25.11
C PRO A 304 -4.64 6.02 -25.35
N LEU A 305 -3.95 5.33 -24.44
CA LEU A 305 -2.53 5.01 -24.60
C LEU A 305 -2.31 3.90 -25.62
N LYS A 306 -3.13 2.84 -25.61
CA LYS A 306 -3.07 1.75 -26.62
C LYS A 306 -3.32 2.28 -28.01
N ASP A 307 -4.34 3.14 -28.18
CA ASP A 307 -4.67 3.77 -29.46
C ASP A 307 -3.54 4.65 -29.99
N ALA A 308 -2.79 5.30 -29.07
CA ALA A 308 -1.60 6.05 -29.40
C ALA A 308 -0.32 5.18 -29.57
N GLY A 309 -0.43 3.86 -29.45
CA GLY A 309 0.69 2.92 -29.59
C GLY A 309 1.62 2.84 -28.38
N TYR A 310 1.18 3.30 -27.20
CA TYR A 310 1.96 3.26 -25.97
C TYR A 310 1.50 2.13 -25.03
N ASN A 311 2.45 1.61 -24.24
CA ASN A 311 2.13 0.66 -23.17
C ASN A 311 1.39 1.38 -22.03
N PRO A 312 0.25 0.87 -21.54
CA PRO A 312 -0.51 1.49 -20.44
C PRO A 312 0.29 1.70 -19.14
N LEU A 313 1.32 0.89 -18.90
CA LEU A 313 2.21 1.03 -17.74
C LEU A 313 2.92 2.39 -17.65
N TRP A 314 3.05 3.11 -18.76
CA TRP A 314 3.62 4.47 -18.77
C TRP A 314 2.87 5.47 -17.89
N VAL A 315 1.58 5.27 -17.65
CA VAL A 315 0.80 6.11 -16.71
C VAL A 315 1.33 5.98 -15.30
N LEU A 316 1.53 4.75 -14.85
CA LEU A 316 2.07 4.47 -13.51
C LEU A 316 3.51 5.00 -13.39
N ILE A 317 4.33 4.80 -14.41
CA ILE A 317 5.70 5.32 -14.45
C ILE A 317 5.70 6.85 -14.36
N TYR A 318 4.84 7.53 -15.12
CA TYR A 318 4.73 8.98 -15.13
C TYR A 318 4.32 9.57 -13.78
N THR A 319 3.23 9.08 -13.20
CA THR A 319 2.78 9.57 -11.88
C THR A 319 3.78 9.24 -10.78
N SER A 320 4.40 8.06 -10.83
CA SER A 320 5.46 7.67 -9.90
C SER A 320 6.72 8.53 -10.03
N ALA A 321 7.08 8.94 -11.25
CA ALA A 321 8.21 9.85 -11.47
C ALA A 321 7.96 11.22 -10.81
N ILE A 322 6.75 11.77 -10.93
CA ILE A 322 6.35 13.02 -10.25
C ILE A 322 6.50 12.86 -8.74
N MET A 323 5.95 11.77 -8.18
CA MET A 323 6.05 11.49 -6.74
C MET A 323 7.50 11.35 -6.28
N CYS A 324 8.32 10.61 -7.02
CA CYS A 324 9.73 10.40 -6.70
C CYS A 324 10.47 11.73 -6.63
N VAL A 325 10.37 12.56 -7.67
CA VAL A 325 11.07 13.84 -7.75
C VAL A 325 10.61 14.80 -6.65
N LEU A 326 9.30 14.97 -6.46
CA LEU A 326 8.78 15.93 -5.49
C LEU A 326 9.11 15.57 -4.03
N ARG A 327 9.19 14.29 -3.70
CA ARG A 327 9.55 13.85 -2.33
C ARG A 327 10.96 14.26 -1.92
N PHE A 328 11.90 14.43 -2.84
CA PHE A 328 13.22 14.99 -2.51
C PHE A 328 13.16 16.46 -2.09
N PHE A 329 12.13 17.19 -2.48
CA PHE A 329 11.91 18.59 -2.10
C PHE A 329 11.02 18.75 -0.86
N ALA A 330 10.71 17.67 -0.14
CA ALA A 330 9.85 17.71 1.05
C ALA A 330 10.36 18.67 2.14
N GLY A 331 11.68 18.77 2.36
CA GLY A 331 12.26 19.62 3.39
C GLY A 331 11.80 21.09 3.32
N PRO A 332 12.08 21.83 2.25
CA PRO A 332 11.63 23.22 2.08
C PRO A 332 10.10 23.37 2.14
N ILE A 333 9.35 22.38 1.64
CA ILE A 333 7.88 22.41 1.61
C ILE A 333 7.31 22.26 3.03
N VAL A 334 7.78 21.26 3.78
CA VAL A 334 7.36 21.02 5.17
C VAL A 334 7.74 22.19 6.07
N ALA A 335 8.91 22.80 5.87
CA ALA A 335 9.34 23.95 6.64
C ALA A 335 8.40 25.17 6.47
N ARG A 336 7.77 25.32 5.30
CA ARG A 336 6.83 26.42 5.03
C ARG A 336 5.39 26.13 5.43
N LEU A 337 4.92 24.91 5.17
CA LEU A 337 3.51 24.54 5.32
C LEU A 337 3.19 23.84 6.63
N THR A 338 4.19 23.37 7.38
CA THR A 338 4.07 22.36 8.45
C THR A 338 3.59 21.00 7.93
N PRO A 339 3.79 19.89 8.64
CA PRO A 339 3.32 18.57 8.16
C PRO A 339 1.80 18.52 7.90
N LEU A 340 0.99 19.03 8.84
CA LEU A 340 -0.47 19.03 8.69
C LEU A 340 -0.97 19.99 7.60
N GLY A 341 -0.31 21.14 7.43
CA GLY A 341 -0.60 22.09 6.35
C GLY A 341 -0.28 21.49 4.98
N LEU A 342 0.83 20.74 4.86
CA LEU A 342 1.16 20.01 3.65
C LEU A 342 0.10 18.95 3.32
N LEU A 343 -0.32 18.14 4.33
CA LEU A 343 -1.38 17.14 4.14
C LEU A 343 -2.72 17.77 3.71
N ALA A 344 -3.10 18.90 4.31
CA ALA A 344 -4.31 19.63 3.93
C ALA A 344 -4.23 20.15 2.48
N THR A 345 -3.08 20.75 2.09
CA THR A 345 -2.85 21.20 0.72
C THR A 345 -2.92 20.04 -0.28
N CYS A 346 -2.28 18.93 0.05
CA CYS A 346 -2.31 17.71 -0.74
C CYS A 346 -3.73 17.17 -0.92
N ALA A 347 -4.52 17.15 0.15
CA ALA A 347 -5.92 16.70 0.08
C ALA A 347 -6.77 17.58 -0.83
N ALA A 348 -6.60 18.90 -0.76
CA ALA A 348 -7.28 19.82 -1.66
C ALA A 348 -6.88 19.62 -3.13
N LEU A 349 -5.57 19.48 -3.42
CA LEU A 349 -5.08 19.24 -4.78
C LEU A 349 -5.53 17.88 -5.32
N ALA A 350 -5.54 16.83 -4.49
CA ALA A 350 -6.01 15.51 -4.88
C ALA A 350 -7.51 15.53 -5.20
N ALA A 351 -8.34 16.21 -4.39
CA ALA A 351 -9.76 16.36 -4.65
C ALA A 351 -10.01 17.09 -5.99
N LEU A 352 -9.31 18.20 -6.22
CA LEU A 352 -9.39 18.96 -7.47
C LEU A 352 -8.94 18.12 -8.67
N GLY A 353 -7.84 17.38 -8.52
CA GLY A 353 -7.31 16.52 -9.58
C GLY A 353 -8.26 15.38 -9.96
N LEU A 354 -8.85 14.69 -8.97
CA LEU A 354 -9.84 13.63 -9.20
C LEU A 354 -11.12 14.19 -9.84
N PHE A 355 -11.60 15.33 -9.37
CA PHE A 355 -12.75 15.99 -9.97
C PHE A 355 -12.48 16.40 -11.41
N ALA A 356 -11.30 16.98 -11.68
CA ALA A 356 -10.91 17.33 -13.05
C ALA A 356 -10.85 16.07 -13.95
N LEU A 357 -10.23 14.97 -13.46
CA LEU A 357 -10.15 13.70 -14.19
C LEU A 357 -11.53 13.16 -14.57
N SER A 358 -12.54 13.35 -13.72
CA SER A 358 -13.91 12.89 -14.02
C SER A 358 -14.58 13.66 -15.17
N LYS A 359 -14.03 14.79 -15.61
CA LYS A 359 -14.62 15.68 -16.63
C LYS A 359 -13.75 15.87 -17.87
N THR A 360 -12.64 15.14 -17.97
CA THR A 360 -11.70 15.29 -19.10
C THR A 360 -11.95 14.23 -20.16
N GLU A 361 -12.03 14.65 -21.42
CA GLU A 361 -12.26 13.76 -22.56
C GLU A 361 -11.01 13.61 -23.45
N THR A 362 -10.13 14.62 -23.45
CA THR A 362 -8.95 14.58 -24.32
C THR A 362 -7.70 14.18 -23.56
N MET A 363 -6.78 13.49 -24.24
CA MET A 363 -5.55 12.98 -23.67
C MET A 363 -4.73 14.08 -22.95
N PHE A 364 -4.64 15.29 -23.53
CA PHE A 364 -3.92 16.40 -22.91
C PHE A 364 -4.51 16.77 -21.54
N TRP A 365 -5.84 16.94 -21.45
CA TRP A 365 -6.49 17.30 -20.18
C TRP A 365 -6.49 16.16 -19.17
N ILE A 366 -6.58 14.90 -19.63
CA ILE A 366 -6.40 13.72 -18.76
C ILE A 366 -5.01 13.77 -18.10
N PHE A 367 -3.93 13.98 -18.88
CA PHE A 367 -2.58 14.09 -18.32
C PHE A 367 -2.42 15.31 -17.40
N ALA A 368 -3.00 16.45 -17.74
CA ALA A 368 -2.96 17.64 -16.90
C ALA A 368 -3.67 17.41 -15.55
N ALA A 369 -4.85 16.80 -15.57
CA ALA A 369 -5.60 16.43 -14.35
C ALA A 369 -4.89 15.33 -13.55
N ALA A 370 -4.31 14.31 -14.21
CA ALA A 370 -3.50 13.27 -13.58
C ALA A 370 -2.24 13.85 -12.93
N THR A 371 -1.63 14.89 -13.54
CA THR A 371 -0.50 15.61 -12.93
C THR A 371 -0.92 16.33 -11.65
N LEU A 372 -2.05 17.05 -11.69
CA LEU A 372 -2.59 17.73 -10.52
C LEU A 372 -2.89 16.75 -9.37
N TYR A 373 -3.53 15.64 -9.70
CA TYR A 373 -3.79 14.56 -8.77
C TYR A 373 -2.49 13.94 -8.24
N GLY A 374 -1.52 13.64 -9.13
CA GLY A 374 -0.21 13.08 -8.78
C GLY A 374 0.57 13.96 -7.82
N VAL A 375 0.58 15.28 -8.04
CA VAL A 375 1.16 16.26 -7.11
C VAL A 375 0.41 16.22 -5.77
N GLY A 376 -0.92 16.19 -5.80
CA GLY A 376 -1.77 16.14 -4.60
C GLY A 376 -1.48 14.91 -3.73
N LYS A 377 -1.38 13.72 -4.30
CA LYS A 377 -1.15 12.48 -3.52
C LYS A 377 0.28 12.27 -3.06
N THR A 378 1.25 13.01 -3.62
CA THR A 378 2.69 12.76 -3.45
C THR A 378 3.14 12.61 -2.00
N PHE A 379 2.64 13.45 -1.11
CA PHE A 379 3.12 13.55 0.27
C PHE A 379 2.23 12.86 1.30
N PHE A 380 1.13 12.22 0.93
CA PHE A 380 0.17 11.67 1.86
C PHE A 380 0.78 10.65 2.83
N TRP A 381 1.29 9.57 2.28
CA TRP A 381 1.81 8.46 3.08
C TRP A 381 2.98 8.86 3.97
N PRO A 382 4.11 9.35 3.44
CA PRO A 382 5.29 9.62 4.25
C PRO A 382 5.12 10.77 5.22
N THR A 383 4.31 11.78 4.89
CA THR A 383 4.05 12.90 5.81
C THR A 383 3.17 12.45 6.97
N THR A 384 2.20 11.56 6.74
CA THR A 384 1.41 10.96 7.82
C THR A 384 2.29 10.14 8.76
N LEU A 385 3.21 9.32 8.22
CA LEU A 385 4.22 8.62 9.03
C LEU A 385 5.10 9.61 9.82
N GLY A 386 5.46 10.74 9.20
CA GLY A 386 6.16 11.83 9.86
C GLY A 386 5.39 12.37 11.07
N VAL A 387 4.12 12.73 10.86
CA VAL A 387 3.26 13.22 11.97
C VAL A 387 3.15 12.18 13.09
N VAL A 388 2.96 10.90 12.77
CA VAL A 388 2.89 9.85 13.78
C VAL A 388 4.21 9.72 14.54
N SER A 389 5.34 9.71 13.86
CA SER A 389 6.65 9.58 14.52
C SER A 389 7.03 10.80 15.36
N GLU A 390 6.52 12.00 15.00
CA GLU A 390 6.75 13.24 15.71
C GLU A 390 5.82 13.39 16.94
N GLN A 391 4.58 12.88 16.85
CA GLN A 391 3.59 13.06 17.93
C GLN A 391 3.54 11.87 18.90
N PHE A 392 4.01 10.68 18.50
CA PHE A 392 3.95 9.45 19.30
C PHE A 392 5.31 8.74 19.39
N PRO A 393 6.41 9.43 19.77
CA PRO A 393 7.72 8.81 19.82
C PRO A 393 7.81 7.65 20.82
N LYS A 394 7.01 7.65 21.92
CA LYS A 394 6.88 6.51 22.85
C LYS A 394 6.27 5.25 22.19
N GLY A 395 5.48 5.43 21.14
CA GLY A 395 4.92 4.33 20.35
C GLY A 395 5.93 3.61 19.45
N GLY A 396 7.09 4.24 19.21
CA GLY A 396 8.22 3.66 18.48
C GLY A 396 7.84 3.06 17.13
N ALA A 397 8.35 1.85 16.86
CA ALA A 397 8.05 1.14 15.63
C ALA A 397 6.56 0.78 15.48
N LEU A 398 5.87 0.51 16.59
CA LEU A 398 4.48 0.05 16.53
C LEU A 398 3.54 1.11 15.95
N THR A 399 3.50 2.32 16.53
CA THR A 399 2.57 3.36 16.05
C THR A 399 2.87 3.77 14.62
N LEU A 400 4.16 3.86 14.28
CA LEU A 400 4.63 4.25 12.95
C LEU A 400 4.23 3.22 11.88
N ASN A 401 4.40 1.94 12.17
CA ASN A 401 4.15 0.87 11.19
C ASN A 401 2.70 0.35 11.24
N ALA A 402 2.03 0.40 12.40
CA ALA A 402 0.63 -0.01 12.47
C ALA A 402 -0.27 0.86 11.60
N ILE A 403 -0.03 2.17 11.55
CA ILE A 403 -0.79 3.07 10.69
C ILE A 403 -0.55 2.74 9.19
N ALA A 404 0.69 2.41 8.80
CA ALA A 404 1.00 1.97 7.45
C ALA A 404 0.28 0.66 7.10
N GLY A 405 0.31 -0.33 7.99
CA GLY A 405 -0.39 -1.61 7.80
C GLY A 405 -1.92 -1.44 7.74
N ILE A 406 -2.51 -0.56 8.57
CA ILE A 406 -3.94 -0.19 8.49
C ILE A 406 -4.27 0.37 7.10
N GLY A 407 -3.46 1.29 6.58
CA GLY A 407 -3.65 1.85 5.25
C GLY A 407 -3.63 0.77 4.16
N MET A 408 -2.60 -0.06 4.14
CA MET A 408 -2.46 -1.13 3.14
C MET A 408 -3.61 -2.14 3.18
N LEU A 409 -4.02 -2.61 4.37
CA LEU A 409 -5.15 -3.53 4.51
C LEU A 409 -6.47 -2.89 4.08
N THR A 410 -6.66 -1.61 4.39
CA THR A 410 -7.89 -0.89 4.03
C THR A 410 -8.09 -0.84 2.51
N VAL A 411 -7.03 -0.65 1.73
CA VAL A 411 -7.13 -0.60 0.26
C VAL A 411 -7.76 -1.89 -0.28
N GLY A 412 -7.30 -3.06 0.20
CA GLY A 412 -7.81 -4.35 -0.27
C GLY A 412 -9.19 -4.70 0.24
N ILE A 413 -9.48 -4.43 1.53
CA ILE A 413 -10.70 -4.91 2.21
C ILE A 413 -11.88 -3.95 1.99
N ILE A 414 -11.63 -2.64 1.97
CA ILE A 414 -12.66 -1.61 1.97
C ILE A 414 -12.54 -0.69 0.76
N GLY A 415 -11.36 -0.09 0.56
CA GLY A 415 -11.17 1.03 -0.34
C GLY A 415 -11.36 0.68 -1.81
N GLY A 416 -10.69 -0.38 -2.30
CA GLY A 416 -10.85 -0.86 -3.67
C GLY A 416 -12.28 -1.30 -3.99
N PRO A 417 -12.88 -2.20 -3.19
CA PRO A 417 -14.27 -2.60 -3.38
C PRO A 417 -15.26 -1.44 -3.31
N LEU A 418 -15.07 -0.48 -2.40
CA LEU A 418 -15.95 0.69 -2.29
C LEU A 418 -15.85 1.61 -3.53
N ILE A 419 -14.63 1.81 -4.06
CA ILE A 419 -14.46 2.53 -5.35
C ILE A 419 -15.15 1.76 -6.47
N GLY A 420 -15.00 0.43 -6.53
CA GLY A 420 -15.68 -0.42 -7.49
C GLY A 420 -17.20 -0.28 -7.42
N GLU A 421 -17.79 -0.36 -6.23
CA GLU A 421 -19.22 -0.13 -6.04
C GLU A 421 -19.68 1.27 -6.47
N MET A 422 -18.88 2.31 -6.15
CA MET A 422 -19.17 3.67 -6.61
C MET A 422 -19.20 3.76 -8.15
N GLN A 423 -18.25 3.10 -8.83
CA GLN A 423 -18.18 3.04 -10.28
C GLN A 423 -19.38 2.30 -10.86
N GLU A 424 -19.71 1.13 -10.33
CA GLU A 424 -20.85 0.33 -10.79
C GLU A 424 -22.19 1.04 -10.57
N ASN A 425 -22.37 1.76 -9.47
CA ASN A 425 -23.57 2.55 -9.21
C ASN A 425 -23.74 3.71 -10.20
N VAL A 426 -22.66 4.33 -10.65
CA VAL A 426 -22.73 5.38 -11.69
C VAL A 426 -23.02 4.75 -13.05
N ALA A 427 -22.30 3.68 -13.41
CA ALA A 427 -22.52 2.96 -14.67
C ALA A 427 -23.93 2.40 -14.79
N ARG A 428 -24.50 1.85 -13.71
CA ARG A 428 -25.89 1.40 -13.66
C ARG A 428 -26.86 2.52 -14.00
N ASN A 429 -26.72 3.68 -13.35
CA ASN A 429 -27.62 4.82 -13.57
C ASN A 429 -27.53 5.33 -15.01
N ALA A 430 -26.34 5.37 -15.58
CA ALA A 430 -26.12 5.74 -16.97
C ALA A 430 -26.74 4.71 -17.94
N LEU A 431 -26.54 3.42 -17.72
CA LEU A 431 -27.15 2.34 -18.53
C LEU A 431 -28.68 2.34 -18.47
N GLU A 432 -29.27 2.58 -17.30
CA GLU A 432 -30.73 2.67 -17.16
C GLU A 432 -31.31 3.87 -17.93
N GLN A 433 -30.55 4.96 -18.09
CA GLN A 433 -30.96 6.14 -18.86
C GLN A 433 -30.76 5.97 -20.37
N GLU A 434 -29.62 5.43 -20.80
CA GLU A 434 -29.23 5.39 -22.21
C GLU A 434 -29.66 4.09 -22.91
N VAL A 435 -29.67 2.95 -22.19
CA VAL A 435 -30.04 1.64 -22.73
C VAL A 435 -31.02 0.95 -21.77
N PRO A 436 -32.26 1.43 -21.64
CA PRO A 436 -33.21 0.94 -20.64
C PRO A 436 -33.41 -0.58 -20.70
N GLY A 437 -33.41 -1.22 -19.52
CA GLY A 437 -33.66 -2.65 -19.37
C GLY A 437 -32.47 -3.57 -19.67
N VAL A 438 -31.34 -3.05 -20.18
CA VAL A 438 -30.14 -3.87 -20.46
C VAL A 438 -29.44 -4.23 -19.16
N TYR A 439 -29.38 -3.31 -18.19
CA TYR A 439 -28.66 -3.56 -16.93
C TYR A 439 -29.09 -4.83 -16.23
N ALA A 440 -30.39 -5.11 -16.17
CA ALA A 440 -30.92 -6.34 -15.53
C ALA A 440 -30.46 -7.63 -16.23
N THR A 441 -30.15 -7.57 -17.53
CA THR A 441 -29.68 -8.74 -18.31
C THR A 441 -28.18 -8.96 -18.21
N VAL A 442 -27.41 -7.91 -18.03
CA VAL A 442 -25.94 -7.95 -18.01
C VAL A 442 -25.34 -7.83 -16.58
N SER A 443 -26.16 -7.69 -15.55
CA SER A 443 -25.66 -7.58 -14.18
C SER A 443 -25.47 -8.93 -13.49
N LYS A 444 -24.56 -8.94 -12.52
CA LYS A 444 -24.37 -9.99 -11.52
C LYS A 444 -24.34 -9.37 -10.12
N THR A 445 -24.70 -10.17 -9.12
CA THR A 445 -24.54 -9.78 -7.71
C THR A 445 -23.13 -10.15 -7.27
N ASP A 446 -22.43 -9.19 -6.69
CA ASP A 446 -21.13 -9.36 -6.06
C ASP A 446 -21.22 -8.93 -4.60
N ALA A 447 -20.28 -9.33 -3.76
CA ALA A 447 -20.33 -9.04 -2.34
C ALA A 447 -18.92 -8.73 -1.79
N TYR A 448 -18.88 -7.79 -0.86
CA TYR A 448 -17.68 -7.46 -0.11
C TYR A 448 -18.03 -7.13 1.35
N PHE A 449 -17.08 -6.60 2.11
CA PHE A 449 -17.24 -6.35 3.55
C PHE A 449 -18.47 -5.49 3.93
N LEU A 450 -18.80 -4.45 3.14
CA LEU A 450 -19.93 -3.55 3.45
C LEU A 450 -21.30 -4.09 2.98
N GLY A 451 -21.33 -5.20 2.25
CA GLY A 451 -22.56 -5.81 1.77
C GLY A 451 -22.48 -6.36 0.36
N SER A 452 -23.63 -6.63 -0.24
CA SER A 452 -23.74 -7.02 -1.63
C SER A 452 -24.07 -5.82 -2.52
N TYR A 453 -23.49 -5.81 -3.71
CA TYR A 453 -23.79 -4.83 -4.76
C TYR A 453 -23.95 -5.53 -6.11
N THR A 454 -24.54 -4.84 -7.08
CA THR A 454 -24.66 -5.35 -8.45
C THR A 454 -23.60 -4.72 -9.33
N ALA A 455 -22.92 -5.54 -10.12
CA ALA A 455 -21.90 -5.13 -11.07
C ALA A 455 -22.25 -5.60 -12.49
N VAL A 456 -21.74 -4.92 -13.49
CA VAL A 456 -21.83 -5.35 -14.89
C VAL A 456 -20.95 -6.57 -15.09
N ASP A 457 -21.51 -7.63 -15.67
CA ASP A 457 -20.82 -8.87 -16.01
C ASP A 457 -20.29 -8.79 -17.45
N ALA A 458 -18.97 -8.81 -17.60
CA ALA A 458 -18.32 -8.70 -18.90
C ALA A 458 -18.69 -9.84 -19.84
N ASP A 459 -18.89 -11.08 -19.34
CA ASP A 459 -19.25 -12.23 -20.15
C ASP A 459 -20.68 -12.10 -20.69
N LYS A 460 -21.60 -11.58 -19.86
CA LYS A 460 -22.96 -11.29 -20.28
C LYS A 460 -23.02 -10.15 -21.29
N VAL A 461 -22.16 -9.14 -21.15
CA VAL A 461 -22.03 -8.06 -22.14
C VAL A 461 -21.49 -8.63 -23.47
N ALA A 462 -20.48 -9.48 -23.43
CA ALA A 462 -19.93 -10.13 -24.63
C ALA A 462 -20.93 -11.04 -25.37
N ALA A 463 -21.92 -11.57 -24.65
CA ALA A 463 -22.99 -12.37 -25.23
C ALA A 463 -24.09 -11.54 -25.92
N LEU A 464 -24.10 -10.21 -25.80
CA LEU A 464 -25.01 -9.32 -26.52
C LEU A 464 -24.67 -9.21 -28.00
N PRO A 465 -25.62 -8.81 -28.87
CA PRO A 465 -25.28 -8.39 -30.24
C PRO A 465 -24.19 -7.31 -30.25
N ALA A 466 -23.24 -7.40 -31.18
CA ALA A 466 -22.01 -6.61 -31.19
C ALA A 466 -22.23 -5.08 -31.03
N GLU A 467 -23.23 -4.52 -31.72
CA GLU A 467 -23.58 -3.10 -31.61
C GLU A 467 -24.06 -2.71 -30.19
N ARG A 468 -24.87 -3.59 -29.57
CA ARG A 468 -25.34 -3.39 -28.20
C ARG A 468 -24.23 -3.56 -27.17
N ALA A 469 -23.38 -4.55 -27.35
CA ALA A 469 -22.22 -4.79 -26.50
C ALA A 469 -21.25 -3.58 -26.51
N ALA A 470 -20.99 -3.03 -27.70
CA ALA A 470 -20.16 -1.83 -27.87
C ALA A 470 -20.77 -0.62 -27.12
N ARG A 471 -22.07 -0.37 -27.29
CA ARG A 471 -22.74 0.76 -26.61
C ARG A 471 -22.74 0.57 -25.08
N VAL A 472 -23.05 -0.63 -24.59
CA VAL A 472 -22.99 -0.93 -23.13
C VAL A 472 -21.58 -0.70 -22.60
N SER A 473 -20.54 -1.16 -23.30
CA SER A 473 -19.15 -0.98 -22.90
C SER A 473 -18.74 0.50 -22.84
N GLU A 474 -19.16 1.29 -23.80
CA GLU A 474 -18.92 2.74 -23.86
C GLU A 474 -19.56 3.47 -22.65
N VAL A 475 -20.86 3.23 -22.40
CA VAL A 475 -21.60 3.83 -21.28
C VAL A 475 -21.00 3.41 -19.92
N VAL A 476 -20.62 2.15 -19.77
CA VAL A 476 -19.94 1.66 -18.54
C VAL A 476 -18.60 2.38 -18.34
N LYS A 477 -17.85 2.60 -19.42
CA LYS A 477 -16.55 3.28 -19.35
C LYS A 477 -16.71 4.75 -18.93
N GLU A 478 -17.63 5.49 -19.56
CA GLU A 478 -17.95 6.86 -19.19
C GLU A 478 -18.44 6.95 -17.73
N GLY A 479 -19.30 6.03 -17.32
CA GLY A 479 -19.77 5.93 -15.95
C GLY A 479 -18.63 5.68 -14.94
N LYS A 480 -17.64 4.85 -15.27
CA LYS A 480 -16.45 4.64 -14.43
C LYS A 480 -15.60 5.89 -14.29
N GLN A 481 -15.46 6.68 -15.36
CA GLN A 481 -14.76 7.96 -15.32
C GLN A 481 -15.52 8.99 -14.48
N ASP A 482 -16.83 9.13 -14.67
CA ASP A 482 -17.67 10.04 -13.89
C ASP A 482 -17.68 9.69 -12.39
N ALA A 483 -17.53 8.42 -12.05
CA ALA A 483 -17.44 7.98 -10.67
C ALA A 483 -16.25 8.58 -9.90
N LEU A 484 -15.17 9.00 -10.59
CA LEU A 484 -14.04 9.69 -9.96
C LEU A 484 -14.47 10.97 -9.23
N ALA A 485 -15.54 11.64 -9.69
CA ALA A 485 -16.12 12.77 -8.96
C ALA A 485 -16.64 12.36 -7.58
N ARG A 486 -17.21 11.15 -7.44
CA ARG A 486 -17.68 10.65 -6.14
C ARG A 486 -16.52 10.25 -5.22
N VAL A 487 -15.43 9.74 -5.79
CA VAL A 487 -14.22 9.37 -5.04
C VAL A 487 -13.58 10.58 -4.35
N THR A 488 -13.86 11.82 -4.84
CA THR A 488 -13.39 13.05 -4.18
C THR A 488 -13.85 13.18 -2.72
N VAL A 489 -14.87 12.47 -2.30
CA VAL A 489 -15.32 12.46 -0.90
C VAL A 489 -14.20 12.07 0.07
N PHE A 490 -13.29 11.16 -0.34
CA PHE A 490 -12.18 10.72 0.51
C PHE A 490 -11.18 11.86 0.80
N PRO A 491 -10.56 12.51 -0.20
CA PRO A 491 -9.66 13.62 0.08
C PRO A 491 -10.36 14.84 0.68
N LEU A 492 -11.65 15.09 0.41
CA LEU A 492 -12.41 16.15 1.09
C LEU A 492 -12.62 15.86 2.58
N PHE A 493 -12.93 14.61 2.94
CA PHE A 493 -13.00 14.18 4.34
C PHE A 493 -11.63 14.33 5.03
N MET A 494 -10.54 13.90 4.36
CA MET A 494 -9.18 14.08 4.85
C MET A 494 -8.85 15.56 5.08
N LEU A 495 -9.20 16.43 4.13
CA LEU A 495 -9.01 17.88 4.25
C LEU A 495 -9.72 18.44 5.48
N ALA A 496 -10.97 18.06 5.71
CA ALA A 496 -11.72 18.49 6.90
C ALA A 496 -11.04 18.02 8.19
N CYS A 497 -10.55 16.77 8.25
CA CYS A 497 -9.82 16.25 9.40
C CYS A 497 -8.49 16.98 9.61
N TYR A 498 -7.71 17.26 8.55
CA TYR A 498 -6.45 17.99 8.65
C TYR A 498 -6.67 19.44 9.11
N VAL A 499 -7.69 20.11 8.60
CA VAL A 499 -8.07 21.46 9.08
C VAL A 499 -8.45 21.41 10.55
N GLY A 500 -9.25 20.42 10.97
CA GLY A 500 -9.59 20.21 12.39
C GLY A 500 -8.36 20.01 13.27
N MET A 501 -7.39 19.19 12.83
CA MET A 501 -6.13 18.99 13.54
C MET A 501 -5.27 20.27 13.57
N ILE A 502 -5.21 21.05 12.50
CA ILE A 502 -4.51 22.33 12.46
C ILE A 502 -5.12 23.29 13.49
N LEU A 503 -6.44 23.40 13.57
CA LEU A 503 -7.12 24.23 14.54
C LEU A 503 -6.87 23.77 15.98
N TYR A 504 -6.90 22.44 16.20
CA TYR A 504 -6.55 21.85 17.50
C TYR A 504 -5.15 22.24 17.96
N PHE A 505 -4.13 22.10 17.07
CA PHE A 505 -2.76 22.48 17.42
C PHE A 505 -2.58 23.98 17.56
N ARG A 506 -3.27 24.81 16.75
CA ARG A 506 -3.26 26.27 16.93
C ARG A 506 -3.74 26.70 18.31
N GLY A 507 -4.80 26.05 18.82
CA GLY A 507 -5.30 26.29 20.18
C GLY A 507 -4.32 25.90 21.30
N ARG A 508 -3.26 25.10 20.94
CA ARG A 508 -2.23 24.63 21.88
C ARG A 508 -0.84 25.25 21.66
N GLY A 509 -0.76 26.37 20.95
CA GLY A 509 0.50 27.07 20.70
C GLY A 509 1.26 26.62 19.46
N GLY A 510 0.60 25.90 18.53
CA GLY A 510 1.13 25.44 17.25
C GLY A 510 1.57 23.97 17.23
N TYR A 511 1.80 23.46 16.03
CA TYR A 511 2.32 22.10 15.84
C TYR A 511 3.80 22.05 16.27
N ARG A 512 4.11 21.14 17.20
CA ARG A 512 5.49 20.87 17.65
C ARG A 512 5.69 19.36 17.79
N PRO A 513 6.83 18.82 17.33
CA PRO A 513 7.23 17.45 17.63
C PRO A 513 7.37 17.24 19.16
N VAL A 514 7.01 16.06 19.63
CA VAL A 514 7.22 15.65 21.02
C VAL A 514 8.67 15.20 21.18
N ASP A 515 9.41 15.82 22.10
CA ASP A 515 10.79 15.47 22.43
C ASP A 515 10.83 14.61 23.71
N LEU A 516 11.23 13.33 23.59
CA LEU A 516 11.34 12.42 24.73
C LEU A 516 12.48 12.82 25.68
N HIS A 517 13.60 13.32 25.15
CA HIS A 517 14.75 13.70 25.97
C HIS A 517 14.48 14.97 26.78
N GLY A 518 13.73 15.92 26.23
CA GLY A 518 13.30 17.12 26.93
C GLY A 518 12.31 16.84 28.07
N GLN A 519 11.45 15.82 27.91
CA GLN A 519 10.52 15.40 28.97
C GLN A 519 11.23 14.72 30.14
N GLU A 520 12.22 13.86 29.89
CA GLU A 520 13.03 13.23 30.94
C GLU A 520 13.81 14.24 31.78
N HIS A 521 14.37 15.29 31.17
CA HIS A 521 15.02 16.37 31.90
C HIS A 521 14.05 17.15 32.75
N ALA A 522 12.85 17.45 32.25
CA ALA A 522 11.82 18.16 33.01
C ALA A 522 11.24 17.33 34.18
N GLU A 523 11.03 16.01 33.97
CA GLU A 523 10.59 15.10 35.01
C GLU A 523 11.67 14.86 36.07
N ALA A 524 12.94 14.77 35.67
CA ALA A 524 14.07 14.66 36.60
C ALA A 524 14.30 15.94 37.41
N GLU A 525 14.14 17.13 36.84
CA GLU A 525 14.18 18.42 37.54
C GLU A 525 13.01 18.57 38.52
N HIS A 526 11.80 18.13 38.15
CA HIS A 526 10.63 18.14 39.04
C HIS A 526 10.83 17.18 40.21
N ALA A 527 11.30 15.97 39.97
CA ALA A 527 11.60 14.99 41.02
C ALA A 527 12.74 15.46 41.95
N ALA A 528 13.73 16.19 41.40
CA ALA A 528 14.82 16.76 42.20
C ALA A 528 14.39 18.03 43.01
N THR A 529 13.30 18.68 42.61
CA THR A 529 12.73 19.81 43.34
C THR A 529 11.70 19.40 44.39
N GLU A 530 11.13 18.19 44.28
CA GLU A 530 10.21 17.62 45.27
C GLU A 530 10.91 16.72 46.34
N ALA A 531 12.21 16.44 46.19
CA ALA A 531 13.05 15.70 47.13
C ALA A 531 13.91 16.66 47.98
#